data_d9ab136f8bee32a239dcaa9bdf580749
#
_entry.id   d9ab136f8bee32a239dcaa9bdf580749
#
_cell.length_a   1.000
_cell.length_b   1.000
_cell.length_c   1.000
_cell.angle_alpha   90.00
_cell.angle_beta   90.00
_cell.angle_gamma   90.00
#
_symmetry.space_group_name_H-M   'P 1'
#
loop_
_entity.id
_entity.type
_entity.pdbx_description
1 polymer ?
#
loop_
_entity_poly.entity_id
_entity_poly.type
_entity_poly.pdbx_seq_one_letter_code
_entity_poly.pdbx_strand_id
1 'polypeptide(L)'
;FNRYFEPENIRAALRVLRAAGADPAIARPARGTRPLDDGRTYLAAGMVEEARAEARRTLDVLSRWDSPVLGLEPSCLMTLRDEFLALLPGEAAEKLAQRAMLVSEWMVQAKPTLALKPLEGEAHIHGHCHQKAFGAFPAAVAMLTRIPGLKVVPITSSCCGMAGAFGYEAANIEVSTAMAELSLLPHLRKVKAGHFVIADGTSCRHQIDDLAAREAIHSIRLLDRALA
;
A
#
# COMPACT_ATOMS: atom_id res chain seq x y z
N PHE A 1 6.68 6.86 3.84
CA PHE A 1 5.87 7.52 2.80
C PHE A 1 4.61 8.10 3.41
N ASN A 2 3.66 7.31 3.87
CA ASN A 2 2.35 7.74 4.38
C ASN A 2 2.38 8.70 5.59
N ARG A 3 3.52 8.82 6.29
CA ARG A 3 3.66 9.75 7.42
C ARG A 3 4.09 11.15 6.99
N TYR A 4 4.97 11.24 5.99
CA TYR A 4 5.67 12.50 5.66
C TYR A 4 5.30 13.05 4.29
N PHE A 5 5.08 12.19 3.32
CA PHE A 5 4.79 12.59 1.94
C PHE A 5 3.29 12.60 1.64
N GLU A 6 2.54 11.61 2.17
CA GLU A 6 1.12 11.45 1.90
C GLU A 6 0.33 11.18 3.20
N PRO A 7 0.36 12.10 4.19
CA PRO A 7 -0.32 11.90 5.48
C PRO A 7 -1.84 11.74 5.35
N GLU A 8 -2.42 12.15 4.22
CA GLU A 8 -3.85 11.98 3.90
C GLU A 8 -4.25 10.51 3.87
N ASN A 9 -3.35 9.60 3.47
CA ASN A 9 -3.62 8.17 3.45
C ASN A 9 -3.86 7.62 4.87
N ILE A 10 -3.02 8.02 5.85
CA ILE A 10 -3.20 7.63 7.26
C ILE A 10 -4.48 8.25 7.82
N ARG A 11 -4.73 9.52 7.54
CA ARG A 11 -5.94 10.22 8.02
C ARG A 11 -7.20 9.54 7.48
N ALA A 12 -7.22 9.20 6.20
CA ALA A 12 -8.31 8.46 5.56
C ALA A 12 -8.49 7.07 6.20
N ALA A 13 -7.39 6.33 6.38
CA ALA A 13 -7.44 5.01 7.01
C ALA A 13 -8.03 5.07 8.43
N LEU A 14 -7.61 6.05 9.25
CA LEU A 14 -8.14 6.21 10.60
C LEU A 14 -9.64 6.53 10.60
N ARG A 15 -10.13 7.38 9.68
CA ARG A 15 -11.57 7.66 9.56
C ARG A 15 -12.36 6.43 9.15
N VAL A 16 -11.89 5.74 8.11
CA VAL A 16 -12.54 4.51 7.61
C VAL A 16 -12.58 3.43 8.68
N LEU A 17 -11.47 3.18 9.39
CA LEU A 17 -11.40 2.16 10.44
C LEU A 17 -12.32 2.49 11.61
N ARG A 18 -12.39 3.76 12.04
CA ARG A 18 -13.32 4.20 13.07
C ARG A 18 -14.77 4.07 12.62
N ALA A 19 -15.10 4.47 11.40
CA ALA A 19 -16.43 4.27 10.82
C ALA A 19 -16.80 2.78 10.73
N ALA A 20 -15.80 1.90 10.58
CA ALA A 20 -15.95 0.46 10.61
C ALA A 20 -16.09 -0.12 12.04
N GLY A 21 -16.12 0.70 13.08
CA GLY A 21 -16.24 0.28 14.48
C GLY A 21 -14.94 -0.19 15.12
N ALA A 22 -13.79 -0.02 14.45
CA ALA A 22 -12.49 -0.34 15.03
C ALA A 22 -11.93 0.85 15.86
N ASP A 23 -11.02 0.54 16.79
CA ASP A 23 -10.23 1.53 17.53
C ASP A 23 -8.76 1.49 17.08
N PRO A 24 -8.40 2.14 15.97
CA PRO A 24 -7.08 2.09 15.41
C PRO A 24 -6.08 2.93 16.20
N ALA A 25 -4.93 2.36 16.54
CA ALA A 25 -3.78 3.05 17.08
C ALA A 25 -2.64 3.10 16.04
N ILE A 26 -1.88 4.19 16.05
CA ILE A 26 -0.67 4.29 15.21
C ILE A 26 0.51 3.74 16.00
N ALA A 27 1.17 2.71 15.47
CA ALA A 27 2.43 2.22 16.02
C ALA A 27 3.51 3.33 15.97
N ARG A 28 4.11 3.61 17.11
CA ARG A 28 5.11 4.67 17.26
C ARG A 28 6.35 4.12 17.95
N PRO A 29 7.55 4.55 17.53
CA PRO A 29 8.77 4.27 18.26
C PRO A 29 8.75 4.95 19.64
N ALA A 30 9.71 4.61 20.50
CA ALA A 30 9.92 5.33 21.74
C ALA A 30 10.15 6.82 21.49
N ARG A 31 9.70 7.66 22.42
CA ARG A 31 9.86 9.11 22.31
C ARG A 31 11.35 9.49 22.17
N GLY A 32 11.65 10.39 21.24
CA GLY A 32 13.02 10.84 20.98
C GLY A 32 13.84 9.91 20.09
N THR A 33 13.28 8.79 19.62
CA THR A 33 13.93 7.91 18.66
C THR A 33 13.46 8.18 17.23
N ARG A 34 14.25 7.73 16.24
CA ARG A 34 13.87 7.84 14.82
C ARG A 34 12.60 7.04 14.50
N PRO A 35 11.89 7.37 13.44
CA PRO A 35 10.70 6.63 12.98
C PRO A 35 10.97 5.13 12.83
N LEU A 36 9.90 4.32 12.92
CA LEU A 36 9.97 2.90 12.57
C LEU A 36 10.25 2.76 11.08
N ASP A 37 11.05 1.78 10.74
CA ASP A 37 11.43 1.41 9.38
C ASP A 37 11.38 -0.12 9.24
N ASP A 38 11.01 -0.62 8.08
CA ASP A 38 10.95 -2.05 7.80
C ASP A 38 12.30 -2.63 7.34
N GLY A 39 13.31 -1.80 7.17
CA GLY A 39 14.64 -2.20 6.72
C GLY A 39 14.76 -2.45 5.23
N ARG A 40 13.67 -2.33 4.46
CA ARG A 40 13.65 -2.69 3.05
C ARG A 40 14.63 -1.88 2.19
N THR A 41 14.79 -0.60 2.49
CA THR A 41 15.74 0.26 1.76
C THR A 41 17.18 -0.22 1.98
N TYR A 42 17.54 -0.64 3.19
CA TYR A 42 18.84 -1.24 3.49
C TYR A 42 19.03 -2.56 2.75
N LEU A 43 18.00 -3.43 2.72
CA LEU A 43 18.03 -4.68 1.95
C LEU A 43 18.29 -4.43 0.47
N ALA A 44 17.61 -3.47 -0.13
CA ALA A 44 17.79 -3.12 -1.54
C ALA A 44 19.22 -2.64 -1.85
N ALA A 45 19.91 -2.06 -0.86
CA ALA A 45 21.30 -1.64 -0.95
C ALA A 45 22.31 -2.72 -0.54
N GLY A 46 21.88 -3.95 -0.21
CA GLY A 46 22.72 -5.04 0.27
C GLY A 46 23.22 -4.88 1.72
N MET A 47 22.69 -3.93 2.47
CA MET A 47 23.05 -3.62 3.86
C MET A 47 22.21 -4.49 4.81
N VAL A 48 22.50 -5.79 4.86
CA VAL A 48 21.67 -6.79 5.53
C VAL A 48 21.63 -6.60 7.06
N GLU A 49 22.75 -6.24 7.69
CA GLU A 49 22.83 -6.05 9.14
C GLU A 49 22.03 -4.83 9.59
N GLU A 50 22.08 -3.73 8.83
CA GLU A 50 21.28 -2.53 9.06
C GLU A 50 19.79 -2.84 8.87
N ALA A 51 19.45 -3.60 7.83
CA ALA A 51 18.08 -4.07 7.61
C ALA A 51 17.59 -4.91 8.79
N ARG A 52 18.42 -5.84 9.29
CA ARG A 52 18.11 -6.68 10.45
C ARG A 52 17.92 -5.86 11.72
N ALA A 53 18.74 -4.83 11.93
CA ALA A 53 18.62 -3.94 13.08
C ALA A 53 17.29 -3.16 13.05
N GLU A 54 16.88 -2.64 11.88
CA GLU A 54 15.58 -1.97 11.72
C GLU A 54 14.41 -2.94 11.90
N ALA A 55 14.50 -4.10 11.30
CA ALA A 55 13.47 -5.14 11.43
C ALA A 55 13.26 -5.51 12.89
N ARG A 56 14.34 -5.71 13.66
CA ARG A 56 14.26 -6.01 15.10
C ARG A 56 13.60 -4.88 15.87
N ARG A 57 14.00 -3.64 15.65
CA ARG A 57 13.43 -2.47 16.30
C ARG A 57 11.93 -2.32 16.01
N THR A 58 11.52 -2.62 14.79
CA THR A 58 10.12 -2.56 14.37
C THR A 58 9.33 -3.74 14.94
N LEU A 59 9.89 -4.95 14.94
CA LEU A 59 9.30 -6.13 15.56
C LEU A 59 9.05 -5.91 17.06
N ASP A 60 10.03 -5.36 17.80
CA ASP A 60 9.93 -5.09 19.25
C ASP A 60 8.76 -4.13 19.57
N VAL A 61 8.52 -3.16 18.71
CA VAL A 61 7.38 -2.25 18.89
C VAL A 61 6.06 -2.92 18.55
N LEU A 62 5.98 -3.62 17.42
CA LEU A 62 4.75 -4.24 16.95
C LEU A 62 4.34 -5.44 17.81
N SER A 63 5.28 -6.13 18.44
CA SER A 63 5.01 -7.27 19.33
C SER A 63 4.37 -6.89 20.67
N ARG A 64 4.17 -5.60 20.95
CA ARG A 64 3.49 -5.14 22.17
C ARG A 64 1.96 -5.32 22.14
N TRP A 65 1.43 -5.63 20.96
CA TRP A 65 0.00 -5.85 20.76
C TRP A 65 -0.23 -7.16 20.02
N ASP A 66 -1.33 -7.84 20.35
CA ASP A 66 -1.77 -9.05 19.63
C ASP A 66 -2.80 -8.74 18.53
N SER A 67 -3.23 -7.48 18.41
CA SER A 67 -4.17 -7.03 17.41
C SER A 67 -3.58 -7.08 15.98
N PRO A 68 -4.41 -7.10 14.93
CA PRO A 68 -3.93 -7.00 13.56
C PRO A 68 -3.05 -5.78 13.33
N VAL A 69 -1.97 -5.95 12.58
CA VAL A 69 -1.10 -4.87 12.12
C VAL A 69 -1.51 -4.50 10.70
N LEU A 70 -2.09 -3.31 10.56
CA LEU A 70 -2.62 -2.85 9.28
C LEU A 70 -1.61 -1.94 8.57
N GLY A 71 -1.26 -2.29 7.34
CA GLY A 71 -0.39 -1.49 6.49
C GLY A 71 -1.13 -0.81 5.35
N LEU A 72 -0.61 0.33 4.93
CA LEU A 72 -1.08 1.09 3.77
C LEU A 72 -0.15 0.92 2.58
N GLU A 73 1.17 0.86 2.83
CA GLU A 73 2.16 0.67 1.76
C GLU A 73 2.40 -0.83 1.54
N PRO A 74 2.07 -1.37 0.35
CA PRO A 74 2.19 -2.79 0.10
C PRO A 74 3.61 -3.33 0.25
N SER A 75 4.61 -2.58 -0.19
CA SER A 75 6.00 -3.01 -0.08
C SER A 75 6.42 -3.17 1.38
N CYS A 76 6.13 -2.19 2.23
CA CYS A 76 6.47 -2.22 3.65
C CYS A 76 5.74 -3.33 4.40
N LEU A 77 4.44 -3.51 4.13
CA LEU A 77 3.68 -4.54 4.82
C LEU A 77 4.14 -5.95 4.41
N MET A 78 4.39 -6.18 3.13
CA MET A 78 4.83 -7.50 2.67
C MET A 78 6.23 -7.84 3.20
N THR A 79 7.08 -6.85 3.45
CA THR A 79 8.36 -7.06 4.17
C THR A 79 8.14 -7.67 5.56
N LEU A 80 7.08 -7.28 6.29
CA LEU A 80 6.75 -7.90 7.59
C LEU A 80 6.28 -9.35 7.44
N ARG A 81 5.70 -9.72 6.29
CA ARG A 81 5.17 -11.06 6.03
C ARG A 81 6.20 -12.02 5.45
N ASP A 82 7.26 -11.52 4.84
CA ASP A 82 8.24 -12.30 4.09
C ASP A 82 9.67 -12.05 4.61
N GLU A 83 10.29 -10.94 4.28
CA GLU A 83 11.69 -10.69 4.57
C GLU A 83 12.02 -10.74 6.07
N PHE A 84 11.05 -10.37 6.95
CA PHE A 84 11.25 -10.46 8.41
C PHE A 84 11.47 -11.91 8.87
N LEU A 85 10.86 -12.90 8.21
CA LEU A 85 11.04 -14.31 8.55
C LEU A 85 12.48 -14.76 8.28
N ALA A 86 13.11 -14.22 7.24
CA ALA A 86 14.52 -14.49 6.92
C ALA A 86 15.48 -13.65 7.74
N LEU A 87 15.16 -12.36 8.01
CA LEU A 87 16.00 -11.46 8.78
C LEU A 87 16.03 -11.82 10.28
N LEU A 88 14.90 -12.24 10.82
CA LEU A 88 14.65 -12.48 12.26
C LEU A 88 13.92 -13.81 12.45
N PRO A 89 14.53 -14.95 12.08
CA PRO A 89 13.86 -16.24 12.22
C PRO A 89 13.44 -16.51 13.64
N GLY A 90 12.19 -16.96 13.83
CA GLY A 90 11.63 -17.35 15.13
C GLY A 90 10.18 -16.90 15.32
N GLU A 91 9.60 -17.38 16.42
CA GLU A 91 8.17 -17.30 16.74
C GLU A 91 7.61 -15.85 16.71
N ALA A 92 8.40 -14.86 17.14
CA ALA A 92 7.94 -13.47 17.19
C ALA A 92 7.71 -12.89 15.79
N ALA A 93 8.61 -13.17 14.84
CA ALA A 93 8.44 -12.76 13.44
C ALA A 93 7.29 -13.51 12.76
N GLU A 94 7.16 -14.81 13.05
CA GLU A 94 6.06 -15.63 12.52
C GLU A 94 4.69 -15.13 13.01
N LYS A 95 4.55 -14.82 14.29
CA LYS A 95 3.33 -14.22 14.86
C LYS A 95 3.02 -12.86 14.26
N LEU A 96 4.03 -12.02 14.02
CA LEU A 96 3.84 -10.75 13.35
C LEU A 96 3.36 -10.94 11.90
N ALA A 97 4.02 -11.82 11.14
CA ALA A 97 3.67 -12.11 9.75
C ALA A 97 2.21 -12.58 9.59
N GLN A 98 1.73 -13.44 10.52
CA GLN A 98 0.36 -13.97 10.49
C GLN A 98 -0.72 -12.91 10.71
N ARG A 99 -0.43 -11.84 11.46
CA ARG A 99 -1.39 -10.76 11.77
C ARG A 99 -1.15 -9.46 10.99
N ALA A 100 -0.07 -9.41 10.19
CA ALA A 100 0.20 -8.29 9.29
C ALA A 100 -0.65 -8.40 8.03
N MET A 101 -1.45 -7.39 7.72
CA MET A 101 -2.32 -7.37 6.55
C MET A 101 -2.51 -5.97 6.01
N LEU A 102 -2.79 -5.86 4.73
CA LEU A 102 -3.21 -4.58 4.16
C LEU A 102 -4.58 -4.19 4.71
N VAL A 103 -4.82 -2.89 4.80
CA VAL A 103 -6.13 -2.38 5.23
C VAL A 103 -7.27 -2.94 4.39
N SER A 104 -7.04 -3.14 3.09
CA SER A 104 -8.01 -3.76 2.19
C SER A 104 -8.29 -5.24 2.51
N GLU A 105 -7.29 -6.01 2.91
CA GLU A 105 -7.45 -7.40 3.35
C GLU A 105 -8.31 -7.46 4.62
N TRP A 106 -8.02 -6.58 5.59
CA TRP A 106 -8.81 -6.48 6.82
C TRP A 106 -10.28 -6.11 6.53
N MET A 107 -10.52 -5.15 5.64
CA MET A 107 -11.88 -4.74 5.25
C MET A 107 -12.68 -5.88 4.61
N VAL A 108 -12.04 -6.76 3.86
CA VAL A 108 -12.67 -7.94 3.26
C VAL A 108 -12.91 -9.04 4.30
N GLN A 109 -11.96 -9.25 5.22
CA GLN A 109 -12.04 -10.27 6.25
C GLN A 109 -13.07 -9.90 7.33
N ALA A 110 -13.01 -8.70 7.87
CA ALA A 110 -13.87 -8.23 8.95
C ALA A 110 -15.29 -7.88 8.48
N LYS A 111 -15.46 -7.57 7.20
CA LYS A 111 -16.75 -7.19 6.56
C LYS A 111 -17.54 -6.15 7.37
N PRO A 112 -16.93 -5.08 7.86
CA PRO A 112 -17.63 -4.11 8.69
C PRO A 112 -18.76 -3.45 7.88
N THR A 113 -19.85 -3.10 8.56
CA THR A 113 -20.88 -2.26 7.95
C THR A 113 -20.38 -0.83 7.87
N LEU A 114 -20.40 -0.24 6.68
CA LEU A 114 -20.07 1.16 6.44
C LEU A 114 -21.28 1.87 5.81
N ALA A 115 -21.61 3.03 6.33
CA ALA A 115 -22.52 3.95 5.66
C ALA A 115 -21.75 4.63 4.52
N LEU A 116 -22.05 4.27 3.28
CA LEU A 116 -21.38 4.78 2.09
C LEU A 116 -22.38 5.53 1.20
N LYS A 117 -22.01 6.74 0.80
CA LYS A 117 -22.70 7.49 -0.25
C LYS A 117 -22.20 7.05 -1.64
N PRO A 118 -23.03 7.14 -2.67
CA PRO A 118 -22.62 6.77 -4.01
C PRO A 118 -21.52 7.69 -4.55
N LEU A 119 -20.59 7.08 -5.31
CA LEU A 119 -19.63 7.78 -6.15
C LEU A 119 -19.84 7.30 -7.59
N GLU A 120 -20.19 8.23 -8.48
CA GLU A 120 -20.39 7.91 -9.87
C GLU A 120 -19.06 7.85 -10.64
N GLY A 121 -18.98 6.98 -11.65
CA GLY A 121 -17.84 6.87 -12.55
C GLY A 121 -17.06 5.56 -12.41
N GLU A 122 -15.83 5.58 -12.91
CA GLU A 122 -14.96 4.41 -12.89
C GLU A 122 -13.74 4.67 -12.02
N ALA A 123 -13.29 3.64 -11.29
CA ALA A 123 -12.04 3.61 -10.57
C ALA A 123 -11.10 2.59 -11.22
N HIS A 124 -10.13 3.06 -11.97
CA HIS A 124 -9.11 2.25 -12.62
C HIS A 124 -7.99 1.96 -11.63
N ILE A 125 -7.89 0.72 -11.16
CA ILE A 125 -6.95 0.33 -10.10
C ILE A 125 -5.76 -0.46 -10.64
N HIS A 126 -4.54 0.06 -10.40
CA HIS A 126 -3.28 -0.64 -10.63
C HIS A 126 -2.85 -1.40 -9.36
N GLY A 127 -2.69 -2.72 -9.49
CA GLY A 127 -2.17 -3.55 -8.41
C GLY A 127 -0.65 -3.42 -8.27
N HIS A 128 -0.19 -3.11 -7.07
CA HIS A 128 1.23 -3.14 -6.74
C HIS A 128 1.82 -4.56 -6.92
N CYS A 129 3.10 -4.67 -7.32
CA CYS A 129 3.75 -5.95 -7.56
C CYS A 129 3.63 -6.90 -6.37
N HIS A 130 3.90 -6.42 -5.15
CA HIS A 130 3.76 -7.22 -3.93
C HIS A 130 2.30 -7.62 -3.66
N GLN A 131 1.32 -6.73 -3.89
CA GLN A 131 -0.09 -7.12 -3.75
C GLN A 131 -0.46 -8.29 -4.69
N LYS A 132 0.07 -8.27 -5.91
CA LYS A 132 -0.17 -9.33 -6.89
C LYS A 132 0.56 -10.61 -6.51
N ALA A 133 1.83 -10.53 -6.13
CA ALA A 133 2.66 -11.67 -5.76
C ALA A 133 2.11 -12.42 -4.53
N PHE A 134 1.57 -11.69 -3.54
CA PHE A 134 1.00 -12.26 -2.32
C PHE A 134 -0.52 -12.48 -2.39
N GLY A 135 -1.14 -12.33 -3.57
CA GLY A 135 -2.58 -12.54 -3.73
C GLY A 135 -3.48 -11.51 -3.00
N ALA A 136 -2.94 -10.36 -2.60
CA ALA A 136 -3.66 -9.34 -1.84
C ALA A 136 -4.40 -8.32 -2.72
N PHE A 137 -4.10 -8.25 -4.02
CA PHE A 137 -4.73 -7.29 -4.93
C PHE A 137 -6.26 -7.43 -5.05
N PRO A 138 -6.83 -8.65 -5.12
CA PRO A 138 -8.29 -8.81 -5.16
C PRO A 138 -9.01 -8.17 -3.96
N ALA A 139 -8.37 -8.10 -2.79
CA ALA A 139 -8.97 -7.46 -1.62
C ALA A 139 -9.14 -5.94 -1.81
N ALA A 140 -8.19 -5.26 -2.46
CA ALA A 140 -8.31 -3.84 -2.77
C ALA A 140 -9.46 -3.58 -3.76
N VAL A 141 -9.61 -4.44 -4.77
CA VAL A 141 -10.74 -4.38 -5.72
C VAL A 141 -12.06 -4.60 -5.00
N ALA A 142 -12.17 -5.66 -4.18
CA ALA A 142 -13.39 -6.00 -3.44
C ALA A 142 -13.78 -4.90 -2.44
N MET A 143 -12.81 -4.28 -1.78
CA MET A 143 -13.03 -3.14 -0.88
C MET A 143 -13.69 -1.97 -1.62
N LEU A 144 -13.19 -1.60 -2.79
CA LEU A 144 -13.73 -0.48 -3.57
C LEU A 144 -15.08 -0.79 -4.22
N THR A 145 -15.32 -2.05 -4.60
CA THR A 145 -16.62 -2.49 -5.18
C THR A 145 -17.79 -2.32 -4.20
N ARG A 146 -17.52 -2.11 -2.92
CA ARG A 146 -18.57 -1.79 -1.92
C ARG A 146 -19.14 -0.37 -2.06
N ILE A 147 -18.48 0.51 -2.80
CA ILE A 147 -18.94 1.89 -3.00
C ILE A 147 -20.08 1.90 -4.02
N PRO A 148 -21.31 2.33 -3.64
CA PRO A 148 -22.43 2.36 -4.56
C PRO A 148 -22.16 3.28 -5.77
N GLY A 149 -22.61 2.91 -6.96
CA GLY A 149 -22.47 3.69 -8.19
C GLY A 149 -21.07 3.63 -8.83
N LEU A 150 -20.04 3.15 -8.11
CA LEU A 150 -18.68 3.09 -8.60
C LEU A 150 -18.41 1.80 -9.39
N LYS A 151 -17.95 1.94 -10.64
CA LYS A 151 -17.43 0.81 -11.41
C LYS A 151 -15.94 0.66 -11.17
N VAL A 152 -15.51 -0.42 -10.55
CA VAL A 152 -14.08 -0.72 -10.34
C VAL A 152 -13.53 -1.46 -11.55
N VAL A 153 -12.44 -0.94 -12.13
CA VAL A 153 -11.79 -1.48 -13.33
C VAL A 153 -10.34 -1.84 -12.99
N PRO A 154 -10.03 -3.11 -12.73
CA PRO A 154 -8.65 -3.54 -12.54
C PRO A 154 -7.83 -3.34 -13.82
N ILE A 155 -6.66 -2.70 -13.69
CA ILE A 155 -5.72 -2.54 -14.80
C ILE A 155 -4.91 -3.83 -14.93
N THR A 156 -5.03 -4.49 -16.07
CA THR A 156 -4.17 -5.63 -16.40
C THR A 156 -2.77 -5.12 -16.75
N SER A 157 -1.90 -5.10 -15.75
CA SER A 157 -0.53 -4.62 -15.88
C SER A 157 0.44 -5.48 -15.08
N SER A 158 1.71 -5.50 -15.51
CA SER A 158 2.80 -6.13 -14.75
C SER A 158 3.29 -5.20 -13.63
N CYS A 159 4.44 -4.58 -13.79
CA CYS A 159 5.00 -3.58 -12.89
C CYS A 159 4.70 -2.17 -13.40
N CYS A 160 4.73 -1.17 -12.51
CA CYS A 160 4.71 0.24 -12.93
C CYS A 160 6.07 0.70 -13.49
N GLY A 161 7.14 -0.08 -13.27
CA GLY A 161 8.50 0.23 -13.69
C GLY A 161 9.37 0.88 -12.61
N MET A 162 8.79 1.48 -11.59
CA MET A 162 9.55 2.21 -10.56
C MET A 162 10.39 1.29 -9.66
N ALA A 163 9.86 0.13 -9.25
CA ALA A 163 10.56 -0.87 -8.43
C ALA A 163 11.33 -0.25 -7.23
N GLY A 164 10.63 0.42 -6.34
CA GLY A 164 11.25 1.19 -5.24
C GLY A 164 11.92 2.45 -5.77
N ALA A 165 13.23 2.57 -5.64
CA ALA A 165 14.03 3.70 -6.13
C ALA A 165 14.61 3.48 -7.53
N PHE A 166 14.50 2.28 -8.09
CA PHE A 166 15.11 1.89 -9.37
C PHE A 166 14.82 2.91 -10.50
N GLY A 167 13.56 3.29 -10.66
CA GLY A 167 13.13 4.22 -11.71
C GLY A 167 13.58 5.67 -11.50
N TYR A 168 14.11 6.03 -10.33
CA TYR A 168 14.68 7.35 -10.08
C TYR A 168 16.16 7.46 -10.45
N GLU A 169 16.84 6.35 -10.66
CA GLU A 169 18.22 6.32 -11.07
C GLU A 169 18.34 6.65 -12.58
N ALA A 170 19.18 7.62 -12.93
CA ALA A 170 19.34 8.08 -14.30
C ALA A 170 19.65 6.93 -15.29
N ALA A 171 20.43 5.95 -14.88
CA ALA A 171 20.78 4.79 -15.69
C ALA A 171 19.58 3.85 -15.97
N ASN A 172 18.52 3.93 -15.17
CA ASN A 172 17.39 3.01 -15.22
C ASN A 172 16.11 3.63 -15.79
N ILE A 173 16.09 4.94 -16.06
CA ILE A 173 14.87 5.68 -16.50
C ILE A 173 14.27 5.07 -17.76
N GLU A 174 15.08 4.74 -18.77
CA GLU A 174 14.61 4.15 -20.02
C GLU A 174 13.92 2.81 -19.80
N VAL A 175 14.54 1.93 -19.00
CA VAL A 175 13.98 0.62 -18.67
C VAL A 175 12.71 0.77 -17.85
N SER A 176 12.70 1.64 -16.85
CA SER A 176 11.54 1.94 -16.00
C SER A 176 10.35 2.44 -16.83
N THR A 177 10.61 3.37 -17.74
CA THR A 177 9.58 3.91 -18.65
C THR A 177 9.08 2.84 -19.62
N ALA A 178 9.97 2.03 -20.21
CA ALA A 178 9.59 0.93 -21.09
C ALA A 178 8.70 -0.10 -20.38
N MET A 179 8.99 -0.41 -19.12
CA MET A 179 8.13 -1.30 -18.31
C MET A 179 6.74 -0.72 -18.09
N ALA A 180 6.62 0.56 -17.80
CA ALA A 180 5.32 1.23 -17.65
C ALA A 180 4.54 1.26 -18.98
N GLU A 181 5.22 1.42 -20.09
CA GLU A 181 4.65 1.43 -21.44
C GLU A 181 4.13 0.06 -21.91
N LEU A 182 4.56 -1.04 -21.30
CA LEU A 182 4.05 -2.36 -21.68
C LEU A 182 2.52 -2.49 -21.51
N SER A 183 1.95 -1.85 -20.50
CA SER A 183 0.52 -2.00 -20.22
C SER A 183 -0.10 -0.84 -19.43
N LEU A 184 0.60 -0.31 -18.42
CA LEU A 184 0.04 0.68 -17.50
C LEU A 184 -0.29 1.99 -18.21
N LEU A 185 0.68 2.62 -18.86
CA LEU A 185 0.49 3.91 -19.54
C LEU A 185 -0.48 3.83 -20.70
N PRO A 186 -0.45 2.79 -21.57
CA PRO A 186 -1.46 2.64 -22.63
C PRO A 186 -2.89 2.52 -22.09
N HIS A 187 -3.07 1.89 -20.92
CA HIS A 187 -4.38 1.86 -20.27
C HIS A 187 -4.79 3.24 -19.76
N LEU A 188 -3.88 3.94 -19.04
CA LEU A 188 -4.17 5.25 -18.45
C LEU A 188 -4.51 6.33 -19.48
N ARG A 189 -3.91 6.27 -20.67
CA ARG A 189 -4.25 7.18 -21.79
C ARG A 189 -5.70 7.06 -22.26
N LYS A 190 -6.34 5.92 -22.01
CA LYS A 190 -7.75 5.67 -22.38
C LYS A 190 -8.73 6.05 -21.26
N VAL A 191 -8.25 6.31 -20.06
CA VAL A 191 -9.08 6.70 -18.91
C VAL A 191 -9.60 8.11 -19.12
N LYS A 192 -10.91 8.29 -19.14
CA LYS A 192 -11.58 9.59 -19.34
C LYS A 192 -11.31 10.55 -18.17
N ALA A 193 -11.39 11.84 -18.43
CA ALA A 193 -11.40 12.86 -17.39
C ALA A 193 -12.57 12.63 -16.42
N GLY A 194 -12.34 12.88 -15.12
CA GLY A 194 -13.34 12.68 -14.08
C GLY A 194 -13.38 11.26 -13.49
N HIS A 195 -12.70 10.29 -14.11
CA HIS A 195 -12.55 8.95 -13.53
C HIS A 195 -11.35 8.88 -12.59
N PHE A 196 -11.41 7.95 -11.61
CA PHE A 196 -10.37 7.80 -10.60
C PHE A 196 -9.26 6.87 -11.10
N VAL A 197 -8.00 7.23 -10.81
CA VAL A 197 -6.85 6.35 -10.95
C VAL A 197 -6.38 5.97 -9.55
N ILE A 198 -6.26 4.67 -9.30
CA ILE A 198 -5.99 4.12 -7.97
C ILE A 198 -4.71 3.29 -8.01
N ALA A 199 -3.82 3.52 -7.04
CA ALA A 199 -2.66 2.68 -6.79
C ALA A 199 -2.26 2.77 -5.31
N ASP A 200 -2.10 1.63 -4.64
CA ASP A 200 -1.77 1.62 -3.20
C ASP A 200 -0.27 1.83 -2.92
N GLY A 201 0.60 1.51 -3.87
CA GLY A 201 2.04 1.74 -3.72
C GLY A 201 2.44 3.19 -4.05
N THR A 202 3.23 3.82 -3.19
CA THR A 202 3.77 5.18 -3.41
C THR A 202 4.55 5.27 -4.71
N SER A 203 5.47 4.32 -4.96
CA SER A 203 6.24 4.28 -6.21
C SER A 203 5.35 4.20 -7.44
N CYS A 204 4.23 3.47 -7.37
CA CYS A 204 3.28 3.38 -8.49
C CYS A 204 2.58 4.73 -8.73
N ARG A 205 2.19 5.45 -7.66
CA ARG A 205 1.54 6.76 -7.78
C ARG A 205 2.48 7.79 -8.40
N HIS A 206 3.73 7.84 -7.95
CA HIS A 206 4.74 8.72 -8.53
C HIS A 206 4.98 8.42 -10.01
N GLN A 207 5.16 7.15 -10.38
CA GLN A 207 5.34 6.76 -11.78
C GLN A 207 4.15 7.16 -12.66
N ILE A 208 2.93 7.04 -12.14
CA ILE A 208 1.71 7.44 -12.85
C ILE A 208 1.66 8.96 -13.02
N ASP A 209 2.00 9.72 -11.98
CA ASP A 209 2.03 11.18 -12.03
C ASP A 209 3.08 11.69 -13.02
N ASP A 210 4.31 11.18 -12.90
CA ASP A 210 5.44 11.60 -13.72
C ASP A 210 5.25 11.26 -15.20
N LEU A 211 4.73 10.07 -15.55
CA LEU A 211 4.69 9.59 -16.93
C LEU A 211 3.32 9.73 -17.61
N ALA A 212 2.23 9.82 -16.85
CA ALA A 212 0.89 9.96 -17.39
C ALA A 212 0.24 11.33 -17.10
N ALA A 213 0.90 12.19 -16.34
CA ALA A 213 0.36 13.46 -15.84
C ALA A 213 -1.05 13.28 -15.22
N ARG A 214 -1.22 12.24 -14.43
CA ARG A 214 -2.47 11.89 -13.78
C ARG A 214 -2.29 11.67 -12.29
N GLU A 215 -3.08 12.35 -11.46
CA GLU A 215 -3.13 12.05 -10.03
C GLU A 215 -3.66 10.62 -9.83
N ALA A 216 -2.85 9.78 -9.18
CA ALA A 216 -3.28 8.50 -8.64
C ALA A 216 -3.42 8.62 -7.12
N ILE A 217 -4.53 8.11 -6.57
CA ILE A 217 -4.76 8.13 -5.13
C ILE A 217 -4.74 6.71 -4.53
N HIS A 218 -4.45 6.62 -3.25
CA HIS A 218 -4.55 5.36 -2.51
C HIS A 218 -6.02 4.92 -2.40
N SER A 219 -6.30 3.60 -2.50
CA SER A 219 -7.65 3.04 -2.45
C SER A 219 -8.43 3.46 -1.20
N ILE A 220 -7.76 3.57 -0.06
CA ILE A 220 -8.38 4.00 1.20
C ILE A 220 -8.89 5.45 1.15
N ARG A 221 -8.24 6.34 0.36
CA ARG A 221 -8.72 7.72 0.17
C ARG A 221 -10.02 7.76 -0.62
N LEU A 222 -10.17 6.87 -1.60
CA LEU A 222 -11.42 6.79 -2.35
C LEU A 222 -12.56 6.24 -1.47
N LEU A 223 -12.29 5.22 -0.66
CA LEU A 223 -13.28 4.71 0.30
C LEU A 223 -13.66 5.76 1.35
N ASP A 224 -12.70 6.53 1.85
CA ASP A 224 -12.94 7.64 2.77
C ASP A 224 -13.82 8.75 2.16
N ARG A 225 -13.62 9.08 0.87
CA ARG A 225 -14.49 10.03 0.14
C ARG A 225 -15.93 9.55 0.03
N ALA A 226 -16.15 8.24 0.07
CA ALA A 226 -17.46 7.63 0.02
C ALA A 226 -18.15 7.50 1.39
N LEU A 227 -17.48 7.78 2.51
CA LEU A 227 -18.15 7.77 3.82
C LEU A 227 -19.27 8.82 3.86
N ALA A 228 -20.42 8.42 4.44
CA ALA A 228 -21.60 9.25 4.57
C ALA A 228 -21.47 10.30 5.68
#